data_466d7f8af79311f35b22d305c6e97878
#
_entry.id   466d7f8af79311f35b22d305c6e97878
#
_cell.length_a   1.000
_cell.length_b   1.000
_cell.length_c   1.000
_cell.angle_alpha   90.00
_cell.angle_beta   90.00
_cell.angle_gamma   90.00
#
_symmetry.space_group_name_H-M   'P 1'
#
loop_
_entity.id
_entity.type
_entity.pdbx_description
1 polymer ?
#
loop_
_entity_poly.entity_id
_entity_poly.type
_entity_poly.pdbx_seq_one_letter_code
_entity_poly.pdbx_strand_id
1 'polypeptide(L)'
;MEKPRWASRISKRNILVIINLMKVIIELFGASRDFSDQNSLEFDIENNSSIKDVRNKILDYLDKNFKGNENFIKIVNSSAFCSNDNIISDNYKITNNEKIAIIPPIGGG
;
A
#
# COMPACT_ATOMS: atom_id res chain seq x y z
N MET A 1 29.39 -16.15 -24.26
CA MET A 1 28.27 -15.39 -24.81
C MET A 1 27.81 -14.35 -23.82
N GLU A 2 27.72 -13.14 -24.24
CA GLU A 2 27.33 -12.06 -23.35
C GLU A 2 25.85 -12.06 -23.10
N LYS A 3 25.48 -11.76 -21.86
CA LYS A 3 24.08 -11.58 -21.52
C LYS A 3 23.61 -10.23 -22.04
N PRO A 4 22.34 -10.14 -22.48
CA PRO A 4 21.77 -8.83 -22.80
C PRO A 4 21.80 -7.93 -21.58
N ARG A 5 21.83 -6.64 -21.80
CA ARG A 5 21.83 -5.66 -20.71
C ARG A 5 20.69 -5.83 -19.75
N TRP A 6 19.50 -6.07 -20.26
CA TRP A 6 18.33 -6.23 -19.42
C TRP A 6 18.47 -7.44 -18.50
N ALA A 7 19.13 -8.51 -18.96
CA ALA A 7 19.32 -9.70 -18.14
C ALA A 7 20.24 -9.43 -16.95
N SER A 8 21.23 -8.56 -17.12
CA SER A 8 22.07 -8.15 -15.99
C SER A 8 21.29 -7.36 -14.96
N ARG A 9 20.33 -6.55 -15.40
CA ARG A 9 19.54 -5.72 -14.50
C ARG A 9 18.52 -6.50 -13.70
N ILE A 10 17.99 -7.56 -14.26
CA ILE A 10 17.05 -8.43 -13.55
C ILE A 10 17.77 -9.63 -12.95
N SER A 11 18.92 -9.40 -12.38
CA SER A 11 19.73 -10.42 -11.76
C SER A 11 19.29 -10.67 -10.32
N LYS A 12 20.21 -11.15 -9.51
CA LYS A 12 19.98 -11.47 -8.10
C LYS A 12 19.16 -10.43 -7.33
N ARG A 13 19.37 -9.16 -7.61
CA ARG A 13 18.71 -8.10 -6.89
C ARG A 13 17.19 -8.15 -7.04
N ASN A 14 16.71 -8.34 -8.27
CA ASN A 14 15.28 -8.43 -8.50
C ASN A 14 14.69 -9.71 -7.94
N ILE A 15 15.43 -10.79 -8.01
CA ILE A 15 15.01 -12.06 -7.43
C ILE A 15 14.87 -11.91 -5.91
N LEU A 16 15.82 -11.23 -5.27
CA LEU A 16 15.76 -11.01 -3.82
C LEU A 16 14.56 -10.14 -3.42
N VAL A 17 14.25 -9.12 -4.20
CA VAL A 17 13.09 -8.28 -3.94
C VAL A 17 11.82 -9.11 -4.02
N ILE A 18 11.68 -9.94 -5.04
CA ILE A 18 10.52 -10.81 -5.20
C ILE A 18 10.38 -11.78 -4.02
N ILE A 19 11.48 -12.38 -3.59
CA ILE A 19 11.50 -13.33 -2.47
C ILE A 19 11.09 -12.65 -1.17
N ASN A 20 11.47 -11.38 -1.00
CA ASN A 20 11.22 -10.64 0.22
C ASN A 20 9.91 -9.85 0.22
N LEU A 21 9.13 -9.97 -0.85
CA LEU A 21 7.84 -9.29 -0.90
C LEU A 21 6.85 -9.94 0.06
N MET A 22 6.08 -9.11 0.68
CA MET A 22 5.00 -9.52 1.55
C MET A 22 3.69 -9.00 0.99
N LYS A 23 2.61 -9.69 1.30
CA LYS A 23 1.29 -9.29 0.87
C LYS A 23 0.59 -8.52 1.97
N VAL A 24 0.13 -7.32 1.62
CA VAL A 24 -0.65 -6.51 2.54
C VAL A 24 -2.04 -6.31 1.96
N ILE A 25 -3.04 -6.61 2.75
CA ILE A 25 -4.44 -6.40 2.38
C ILE A 25 -4.90 -5.15 3.12
N ILE A 26 -5.38 -4.17 2.37
CA ILE A 26 -5.90 -2.93 2.94
C ILE A 26 -7.42 -3.02 2.93
N GLU A 27 -8.02 -3.16 4.10
CA GLU A 27 -9.47 -3.15 4.22
C GLU A 27 -9.97 -1.70 4.14
N LEU A 28 -10.97 -1.49 3.29
CA LEU A 28 -11.49 -0.16 3.01
C LEU A 28 -12.74 0.10 3.85
N PHE A 29 -12.71 1.19 4.61
CA PHE A 29 -13.83 1.60 5.45
C PHE A 29 -14.27 3.03 5.11
N GLY A 30 -15.51 3.34 5.38
CA GLY A 30 -16.04 4.69 5.18
C GLY A 30 -15.82 5.19 3.76
N ALA A 31 -15.34 6.41 3.62
CA ALA A 31 -15.16 7.04 2.32
C ALA A 31 -14.13 6.33 1.43
N SER A 32 -13.24 5.54 2.01
CA SER A 32 -12.25 4.81 1.22
C SER A 32 -12.85 3.63 0.44
N ARG A 33 -14.08 3.25 0.72
CA ARG A 33 -14.74 2.15 0.00
C ARG A 33 -14.89 2.43 -1.49
N ASP A 34 -14.88 3.70 -1.87
CA ASP A 34 -14.98 4.07 -3.28
C ASP A 34 -13.69 3.80 -4.07
N PHE A 35 -12.61 3.43 -3.39
CA PHE A 35 -11.32 3.16 -4.05
C PHE A 35 -11.32 1.87 -4.87
N SER A 36 -12.26 0.97 -4.63
CA SER A 36 -12.29 -0.32 -5.32
C SER A 36 -13.71 -0.90 -5.29
N ASP A 37 -14.02 -1.74 -6.27
CA ASP A 37 -15.26 -2.53 -6.27
C ASP A 37 -15.21 -3.64 -5.23
N GLN A 38 -14.02 -3.98 -4.79
CA GLN A 38 -13.81 -4.93 -3.70
C GLN A 38 -13.82 -4.16 -2.39
N ASN A 39 -13.93 -4.86 -1.28
CA ASN A 39 -13.86 -4.22 0.03
C ASN A 39 -12.42 -4.03 0.50
N SER A 40 -11.47 -4.31 -0.36
CA SER A 40 -10.06 -4.23 0.00
C SER A 40 -9.20 -3.96 -1.23
N LEU A 41 -7.98 -3.53 -0.95
CA LEU A 41 -6.90 -3.45 -1.93
C LEU A 41 -5.81 -4.39 -1.46
N GLU A 42 -5.03 -4.92 -2.39
CA GLU A 42 -3.96 -5.84 -2.08
C GLU A 42 -2.69 -5.36 -2.73
N PHE A 43 -1.62 -5.29 -1.96
CA PHE A 43 -0.32 -4.84 -2.46
C PHE A 43 0.78 -5.80 -2.05
N ASP A 44 1.77 -5.92 -2.93
CA ASP A 44 3.03 -6.58 -2.60
C ASP A 44 4.00 -5.49 -2.16
N ILE A 45 4.61 -5.65 -1.00
CA ILE A 45 5.54 -4.67 -0.45
C ILE A 45 6.80 -5.37 0.06
N GLU A 46 7.87 -4.62 0.16
CA GLU A 46 9.12 -5.15 0.70
C GLU A 46 9.02 -5.32 2.22
N ASN A 47 9.74 -6.31 2.73
CA ASN A 47 9.85 -6.53 4.16
C ASN A 47 10.38 -5.26 4.85
N ASN A 48 9.85 -4.94 6.00
CA ASN A 48 10.17 -3.73 6.76
C ASN A 48 9.68 -2.43 6.13
N SER A 49 8.76 -2.51 5.17
CA SER A 49 8.10 -1.30 4.70
C SER A 49 7.29 -0.69 5.83
N SER A 50 7.21 0.63 5.84
CA SER A 50 6.44 1.35 6.84
C SER A 50 5.01 1.59 6.37
N ILE A 51 4.16 2.00 7.29
CA ILE A 51 2.80 2.43 6.93
C ILE A 51 2.85 3.63 5.99
N LYS A 52 3.84 4.49 6.14
CA LYS A 52 4.05 5.57 5.18
C LYS A 52 4.22 5.05 3.76
N ASP A 53 4.97 3.96 3.61
CA ASP A 53 5.16 3.31 2.31
C ASP A 53 3.85 2.74 1.78
N VAL A 54 3.03 2.16 2.65
CA VAL A 54 1.71 1.66 2.28
C VAL A 54 0.82 2.81 1.82
N ARG A 55 0.82 3.91 2.54
CA ARG A 55 0.06 5.11 2.16
C ARG A 55 0.46 5.57 0.76
N ASN A 56 1.75 5.59 0.48
CA ASN A 56 2.26 5.96 -0.84
C ASN A 56 1.82 4.98 -1.92
N LYS A 57 1.77 3.69 -1.61
CA LYS A 57 1.27 2.68 -2.55
C LYS A 57 -0.20 2.92 -2.90
N ILE A 58 -1.00 3.28 -1.91
CA ILE A 58 -2.40 3.60 -2.14
C ILE A 58 -2.52 4.84 -3.01
N LEU A 59 -1.71 5.87 -2.75
CA LEU A 59 -1.72 7.08 -3.56
C LEU A 59 -1.33 6.79 -5.02
N ASP A 60 -0.34 5.94 -5.24
CA ASP A 60 0.04 5.52 -6.60
C ASP A 60 -1.09 4.78 -7.30
N TYR A 61 -1.77 3.91 -6.57
CA TYR A 61 -2.93 3.18 -7.09
C TYR A 61 -4.04 4.15 -7.52
N LEU A 62 -4.31 5.16 -6.70
CA LEU A 62 -5.35 6.14 -7.00
C LEU A 62 -4.97 7.00 -8.20
N ASP A 63 -3.70 7.34 -8.32
CA ASP A 63 -3.24 8.10 -9.48
C ASP A 63 -3.46 7.33 -10.78
N LYS A 64 -3.16 6.06 -10.78
CA LYS A 64 -3.32 5.21 -11.97
C LYS A 64 -4.76 4.91 -12.31
N ASN A 65 -5.61 4.71 -11.33
CA ASN A 65 -6.97 4.23 -11.54
C ASN A 65 -8.02 5.31 -11.49
N PHE A 66 -7.74 6.46 -10.88
CA PHE A 66 -8.68 7.55 -10.69
C PHE A 66 -8.11 8.90 -11.13
N LYS A 67 -7.02 8.89 -11.87
CA LYS A 67 -6.40 10.06 -12.48
C LYS A 67 -6.10 11.18 -11.48
N GLY A 68 -5.61 10.78 -10.31
CA GLY A 68 -5.24 11.76 -9.29
C GLY A 68 -6.42 12.50 -8.68
N ASN A 69 -7.54 11.81 -8.49
CA ASN A 69 -8.72 12.38 -7.84
C ASN A 69 -8.33 13.05 -6.52
N GLU A 70 -8.45 14.37 -6.44
CA GLU A 70 -8.01 15.14 -5.29
C GLU A 70 -8.74 14.79 -4.01
N ASN A 71 -10.03 14.47 -4.10
CA ASN A 71 -10.81 14.10 -2.94
C ASN A 71 -10.30 12.78 -2.35
N PHE A 72 -10.01 11.81 -3.21
CA PHE A 72 -9.46 10.53 -2.77
C PHE A 72 -8.09 10.70 -2.12
N ILE A 73 -7.26 11.56 -2.69
CA ILE A 73 -5.95 11.86 -2.13
C ILE A 73 -6.08 12.44 -0.72
N LYS A 74 -7.01 13.36 -0.54
CA LYS A 74 -7.27 13.94 0.79
C LYS A 74 -7.73 12.87 1.79
N ILE A 75 -8.58 11.95 1.34
CA ILE A 75 -9.05 10.86 2.19
C ILE A 75 -7.86 10.04 2.68
N VAL A 76 -6.97 9.63 1.78
CA VAL A 76 -5.80 8.83 2.15
C VAL A 76 -4.90 9.59 3.11
N ASN A 77 -4.62 10.86 2.82
CA ASN A 77 -3.69 11.65 3.63
C ASN A 77 -4.23 11.95 5.03
N SER A 78 -5.53 11.94 5.20
CA SER A 78 -6.15 12.21 6.50
C SER A 78 -6.59 10.97 7.25
N SER A 79 -6.43 9.78 6.65
CA SER A 79 -6.87 8.54 7.26
C SER A 79 -5.86 8.00 8.27
N ALA A 80 -6.38 7.34 9.30
CA ALA A 80 -5.57 6.54 10.20
C ALA A 80 -5.49 5.11 9.66
N PHE A 81 -4.50 4.35 10.10
CA PHE A 81 -4.38 2.93 9.79
C PHE A 81 -4.44 2.12 11.08
N CYS A 82 -5.04 0.95 10.99
CA CYS A 82 -5.18 0.05 12.14
C CYS A 82 -4.69 -1.34 11.79
N SER A 83 -4.05 -1.97 12.75
CA SER A 83 -3.66 -3.38 12.68
C SER A 83 -4.03 -4.04 14.00
N ASN A 84 -4.72 -5.18 13.93
CA ASN A 84 -5.16 -5.90 15.14
C ASN A 84 -5.91 -5.01 16.13
N ASP A 85 -6.84 -4.20 15.60
CA ASP A 85 -7.69 -3.30 16.37
C ASP A 85 -6.94 -2.14 17.05
N ASN A 86 -5.68 -1.93 16.70
CA ASN A 86 -4.88 -0.83 17.22
C ASN A 86 -4.52 0.15 16.11
N ILE A 87 -4.61 1.43 16.41
CA ILE A 87 -4.13 2.46 15.50
C ILE A 87 -2.61 2.38 15.45
N ILE A 88 -2.06 2.36 14.26
CA ILE A 88 -0.62 2.30 14.06
C ILE A 88 -0.13 3.58 13.40
N SER A 89 1.10 3.96 13.74
CA SER A 89 1.70 5.18 13.20
C SER A 89 2.30 4.94 11.81
N ASP A 90 2.63 6.02 11.13
CA ASP A 90 3.30 5.94 9.84
C ASP A 90 4.67 5.26 9.92
N ASN A 91 5.25 5.21 11.10
CA ASN A 91 6.55 4.56 11.32
C ASN A 91 6.45 3.07 11.61
N TYR A 92 5.24 2.54 11.77
CA TYR A 92 5.03 1.12 12.01
C TYR A 92 5.61 0.32 10.85
N LYS A 93 6.40 -0.71 11.19
CA LYS A 93 7.03 -1.57 10.18
C LYS A 93 6.26 -2.85 9.99
N ILE A 94 6.06 -3.23 8.75
CA ILE A 94 5.36 -4.45 8.38
C ILE A 94 6.40 -5.53 8.14
N THR A 95 6.33 -6.59 8.94
CA THR A 95 7.31 -7.67 8.88
C THR A 95 6.71 -9.01 8.49
N ASN A 96 5.40 -9.08 8.34
CA ASN A 96 4.67 -10.29 7.96
C ASN A 96 3.55 -9.91 7.00
N ASN A 97 2.99 -10.91 6.33
CA ASN A 97 1.73 -10.69 5.61
C ASN A 97 0.70 -10.21 6.62
N GLU A 98 0.05 -9.11 6.30
CA GLU A 98 -0.74 -8.41 7.28
C GLU A 98 -1.99 -7.80 6.65
N LYS A 99 -3.05 -7.70 7.45
CA LYS A 99 -4.27 -7.01 7.06
C LYS A 99 -4.31 -5.68 7.82
N ILE A 100 -4.39 -4.60 7.07
CA ILE A 100 -4.39 -3.25 7.62
C ILE A 100 -5.71 -2.59 7.22
N ALA A 101 -6.35 -1.94 8.16
CA ALA A 101 -7.56 -1.17 7.85
C ALA A 101 -7.20 0.29 7.65
N ILE A 102 -7.77 0.92 6.60
CA ILE A 102 -7.69 2.36 6.43
C ILE A 102 -8.97 2.97 6.96
N ILE A 103 -8.83 3.91 7.90
CA ILE A 103 -9.95 4.51 8.61
C ILE A 103 -9.97 6.01 8.31
N PRO A 104 -10.80 6.44 7.36
CA PRO A 104 -10.95 7.86 7.10
C PRO A 104 -11.62 8.58 8.27
N PRO A 105 -11.39 9.88 8.41
CA PRO A 105 -12.07 10.64 9.46
C PRO A 105 -13.59 10.70 9.20
N ILE A 106 -14.35 10.69 10.28
CA ILE A 106 -15.80 10.76 10.23
C ILE A 106 -16.22 12.23 10.18
N GLY A 107 -17.34 12.49 9.52
CA GLY A 107 -17.90 13.83 9.49
C GLY A 107 -17.32 14.73 8.42
N GLY A 108 -16.83 14.15 7.38
CA GLY A 108 -16.34 14.88 6.22
C GLY A 108 -15.07 15.66 6.48
N GLY A 109 -14.34 15.17 7.42
CA GLY A 109 -13.08 15.78 7.83
C GLY A 109 -12.16 16.09 6.70
#